data_444f6032745fd3ed5e508b3ec5164bbc
#
_entry.id   444f6032745fd3ed5e508b3ec5164bbc
#
_cell.length_a   1.000
_cell.length_b   1.000
_cell.length_c   1.000
_cell.angle_alpha   90.00
_cell.angle_beta   90.00
_cell.angle_gamma   90.00
#
_symmetry.space_group_name_H-M   'P 1'
#
loop_
_entity.id
_entity.type
_entity.pdbx_description
1 polymer ?
#
loop_
_entity_poly.entity_id
_entity_poly.type
_entity_poly.pdbx_seq_one_letter_code
_entity_poly.pdbx_strand_id
1 'polypeptide(L)'
;MMDRRRRLPPLRRTGMPQAPDWSLRVPTRSSRDAGPSARARRLVFARAFGCCESCGTSVIGRPYAITARVERGAGGIFRAAANAIWNLSLLCGSAASPGGCYLLREQRDPAAHDRGIWLWPWENPRLVPVQLFDPAGPRIPVWLNDEGTYDFEAPAGAPADPPGAHRRSWPDLVRTRLVS
;
A
#
# COMPACT_ATOMS: atom_id res chain seq x y z
N MET A 1 -52.72 34.02 33.13
CA MET A 1 -51.51 34.73 32.69
C MET A 1 -50.83 33.92 31.60
N MET A 2 -50.76 34.49 30.41
CA MET A 2 -50.47 33.74 29.16
C MET A 2 -48.99 33.67 28.89
N ASP A 3 -48.50 32.45 28.80
CA ASP A 3 -47.15 32.12 28.27
C ASP A 3 -47.17 32.21 26.73
N ARG A 4 -46.59 33.27 26.18
CA ARG A 4 -46.37 33.43 24.74
C ARG A 4 -45.08 32.73 24.36
N ARG A 5 -45.15 31.43 24.03
CA ARG A 5 -44.07 30.72 23.35
C ARG A 5 -43.79 31.38 22.00
N ARG A 6 -42.73 32.15 21.90
CA ARG A 6 -42.21 32.68 20.62
C ARG A 6 -41.82 31.50 19.74
N ARG A 7 -42.63 31.20 18.74
CA ARG A 7 -42.24 30.31 17.66
C ARG A 7 -41.15 31.00 16.85
N LEU A 8 -39.96 30.43 16.81
CA LEU A 8 -38.90 30.87 15.94
C LEU A 8 -39.33 30.64 14.48
N PRO A 9 -39.06 31.57 13.55
CA PRO A 9 -39.38 31.37 12.14
C PRO A 9 -38.56 30.20 11.59
N PRO A 10 -39.12 29.42 10.65
CA PRO A 10 -38.39 28.33 10.05
C PRO A 10 -37.13 28.86 9.34
N LEU A 11 -35.99 28.23 9.63
CA LEU A 11 -34.73 28.51 8.96
C LEU A 11 -34.96 28.34 7.45
N ARG A 12 -34.84 29.40 6.68
CA ARG A 12 -34.77 29.32 5.22
C ARG A 12 -33.52 28.49 4.85
N ARG A 13 -33.72 27.33 4.29
CA ARG A 13 -32.63 26.61 3.60
C ARG A 13 -32.18 27.51 2.45
N THR A 14 -31.16 28.31 2.66
CA THR A 14 -30.38 28.89 1.57
C THR A 14 -29.85 27.72 0.78
N GLY A 15 -30.18 27.70 -0.53
CA GLY A 15 -29.86 26.59 -1.41
C GLY A 15 -28.41 26.18 -1.26
N MET A 16 -28.18 24.96 -0.79
CA MET A 16 -26.86 24.36 -0.96
C MET A 16 -26.53 24.41 -2.44
N PRO A 17 -25.30 24.80 -2.83
CA PRO A 17 -24.87 24.62 -4.21
C PRO A 17 -25.17 23.17 -4.58
N GLN A 18 -25.89 22.95 -5.66
CA GLN A 18 -26.13 21.59 -6.17
C GLN A 18 -24.77 20.93 -6.31
N ALA A 19 -24.61 19.79 -5.64
CA ALA A 19 -23.41 18.97 -5.83
C ALA A 19 -23.25 18.72 -7.34
N PRO A 20 -22.01 18.85 -7.87
CA PRO A 20 -21.75 18.54 -9.27
C PRO A 20 -22.39 17.19 -9.61
N ASP A 21 -23.07 17.13 -10.75
CA ASP A 21 -23.75 15.92 -11.21
C ASP A 21 -22.75 14.78 -11.41
N TRP A 22 -22.57 13.99 -10.37
CA TRP A 22 -21.72 12.78 -10.38
C TRP A 22 -22.40 11.62 -11.12
N SER A 23 -23.66 11.82 -11.60
CA SER A 23 -24.44 10.74 -12.22
C SER A 23 -23.96 10.40 -13.63
N LEU A 24 -23.21 11.26 -14.30
CA LEU A 24 -22.87 11.12 -15.71
C LEU A 24 -21.77 10.10 -16.04
N ARG A 25 -21.09 9.50 -15.05
CA ARG A 25 -20.23 8.32 -15.27
C ARG A 25 -20.22 7.42 -14.06
N VAL A 26 -21.32 6.68 -13.87
CA VAL A 26 -21.27 5.51 -13.01
C VAL A 26 -20.49 4.43 -13.77
N PRO A 27 -19.21 4.14 -13.43
CA PRO A 27 -18.50 3.06 -14.08
C PRO A 27 -19.27 1.78 -13.80
N THR A 28 -19.51 0.97 -14.81
CA THR A 28 -20.13 -0.35 -14.65
C THR A 28 -19.42 -1.12 -13.54
N ARG A 29 -20.15 -1.93 -12.79
CA ARG A 29 -19.69 -2.67 -11.60
C ARG A 29 -18.35 -3.41 -11.82
N SER A 30 -18.07 -3.84 -13.05
CA SER A 30 -16.84 -4.52 -13.46
C SER A 30 -15.57 -3.68 -13.37
N SER A 31 -15.66 -2.34 -13.44
CA SER A 31 -14.48 -1.46 -13.32
C SER A 31 -14.19 -1.02 -11.90
N ARG A 32 -15.12 -1.26 -10.95
CA ARG A 32 -15.01 -0.80 -9.56
C ARG A 32 -14.12 -1.68 -8.70
N ASP A 33 -14.04 -2.98 -9.04
CA ASP A 33 -13.37 -4.00 -8.21
C ASP A 33 -12.20 -4.69 -8.92
N ALA A 34 -11.76 -4.18 -10.07
CA ALA A 34 -10.59 -4.72 -10.74
C ALA A 34 -9.35 -4.49 -9.84
N GLY A 35 -8.85 -5.57 -9.24
CA GLY A 35 -7.56 -5.60 -8.56
C GLY A 35 -6.41 -5.22 -9.50
N PRO A 36 -5.15 -5.41 -9.10
CA PRO A 36 -4.00 -5.16 -9.95
C PRO A 36 -4.09 -5.91 -11.28
N SER A 37 -3.70 -5.26 -12.39
CA SER A 37 -3.68 -5.88 -13.71
C SER A 37 -2.79 -7.12 -13.75
N ALA A 38 -3.01 -8.02 -14.71
CA ALA A 38 -2.15 -9.19 -14.89
C ALA A 38 -0.68 -8.81 -15.12
N ARG A 39 -0.43 -7.68 -15.82
CA ARG A 39 0.91 -7.12 -16.00
C ARG A 39 1.52 -6.71 -14.67
N ALA A 40 0.79 -5.92 -13.87
CA ALA A 40 1.27 -5.47 -12.57
C ALA A 40 1.59 -6.67 -11.65
N ARG A 41 0.73 -7.68 -11.61
CA ARG A 41 0.98 -8.90 -10.83
C ARG A 41 2.25 -9.62 -11.26
N ARG A 42 2.48 -9.77 -12.57
CA ARG A 42 3.71 -10.40 -13.06
C ARG A 42 4.97 -9.64 -12.68
N LEU A 43 4.94 -8.31 -12.81
CA LEU A 43 6.09 -7.46 -12.45
C LEU A 43 6.39 -7.52 -10.95
N VAL A 44 5.36 -7.42 -10.09
CA VAL A 44 5.53 -7.54 -8.64
C VAL A 44 6.07 -8.92 -8.26
N PHE A 45 5.56 -9.98 -8.86
CA PHE A 45 6.03 -11.35 -8.59
C PHE A 45 7.48 -11.54 -9.05
N ALA A 46 7.83 -11.00 -10.24
CA ALA A 46 9.17 -11.10 -10.79
C ALA A 46 10.19 -10.33 -9.95
N ARG A 47 9.91 -9.07 -9.55
CA ARG A 47 10.84 -8.29 -8.73
C ARG A 47 11.10 -8.94 -7.37
N ALA A 48 10.08 -9.59 -6.81
CA ALA A 48 10.17 -10.29 -5.52
C ALA A 48 10.78 -11.69 -5.64
N PHE A 49 11.13 -12.15 -6.86
CA PHE A 49 11.65 -13.50 -7.13
C PHE A 49 10.80 -14.63 -6.55
N GLY A 50 9.46 -14.44 -6.50
CA GLY A 50 8.54 -15.39 -5.90
C GLY A 50 8.70 -15.54 -4.39
N CYS A 51 9.25 -14.54 -3.70
CA CYS A 51 9.40 -14.50 -2.25
C CYS A 51 8.56 -13.37 -1.64
N CYS A 52 8.09 -13.57 -0.44
CA CYS A 52 7.42 -12.52 0.33
C CYS A 52 8.37 -11.35 0.58
N GLU A 53 8.00 -10.13 0.15
CA GLU A 53 8.84 -8.93 0.30
C GLU A 53 9.09 -8.57 1.77
N SER A 54 8.23 -9.00 2.69
CA SER A 54 8.36 -8.71 4.12
C SER A 54 9.21 -9.72 4.90
N CYS A 55 9.09 -11.01 4.63
CA CYS A 55 9.77 -12.06 5.42
C CYS A 55 10.67 -12.98 4.62
N GLY A 56 10.79 -12.79 3.30
CA GLY A 56 11.65 -13.59 2.44
C GLY A 56 11.17 -15.01 2.17
N THR A 57 10.08 -15.47 2.80
CA THR A 57 9.56 -16.83 2.57
C THR A 57 9.13 -17.00 1.11
N SER A 58 9.58 -18.10 0.46
CA SER A 58 9.11 -18.44 -0.90
C SER A 58 7.59 -18.66 -0.89
N VAL A 59 6.92 -18.05 -1.85
CA VAL A 59 5.47 -18.20 -2.06
C VAL A 59 5.14 -19.11 -3.24
N ILE A 60 6.15 -19.70 -3.88
CA ILE A 60 5.96 -20.64 -4.97
C ILE A 60 5.25 -21.89 -4.43
N GLY A 61 4.10 -22.23 -5.02
CA GLY A 61 3.26 -23.35 -4.55
C GLY A 61 2.56 -23.13 -3.20
N ARG A 62 2.56 -21.90 -2.68
CA ARG A 62 1.92 -21.55 -1.41
C ARG A 62 0.92 -20.41 -1.58
N PRO A 63 -0.05 -20.23 -0.65
CA PRO A 63 -0.94 -19.08 -0.65
C PRO A 63 -0.14 -17.77 -0.55
N TYR A 64 -0.50 -16.82 -1.42
CA TYR A 64 0.07 -15.48 -1.41
C TYR A 64 -0.95 -14.44 -1.87
N ALA A 65 -0.68 -13.19 -1.56
CA ALA A 65 -1.44 -12.05 -2.04
C ALA A 65 -0.52 -10.98 -2.63
N ILE A 66 -0.99 -10.30 -3.69
CA ILE A 66 -0.43 -9.04 -4.15
C ILE A 66 -1.43 -7.97 -3.73
N THR A 67 -1.02 -7.13 -2.80
CA THR A 67 -1.90 -6.17 -2.12
C THR A 67 -1.32 -4.77 -2.13
N ALA A 68 -2.20 -3.77 -2.10
CA ALA A 68 -1.81 -2.38 -2.01
C ALA A 68 -1.28 -2.04 -0.62
N ARG A 69 -0.22 -1.25 -0.55
CA ARG A 69 0.34 -0.74 0.72
C ARG A 69 -0.58 0.33 1.32
N VAL A 70 -1.03 1.29 0.50
CA VAL A 70 -2.09 2.24 0.86
C VAL A 70 -3.41 1.71 0.30
N GLU A 71 -4.39 1.54 1.19
CA GLU A 71 -5.70 1.03 0.84
C GLU A 71 -6.52 2.05 0.04
N ARG A 72 -7.50 1.54 -0.72
CA ARG A 72 -8.54 2.34 -1.32
C ARG A 72 -9.52 2.81 -0.25
N GLY A 73 -9.96 4.03 -0.31
CA GLY A 73 -11.02 4.46 0.61
C GLY A 73 -11.19 5.97 0.68
N ALA A 74 -12.11 6.41 1.52
CA ALA A 74 -12.31 7.81 1.83
C ALA A 74 -11.04 8.37 2.51
N GLY A 75 -10.40 9.34 1.87
CA GLY A 75 -9.11 9.89 2.30
C GLY A 75 -7.89 9.13 1.78
N GLY A 76 -8.07 8.00 1.07
CA GLY A 76 -6.99 7.22 0.52
C GLY A 76 -6.57 7.64 -0.89
N ILE A 77 -5.64 6.88 -1.43
CA ILE A 77 -5.06 7.09 -2.76
C ILE A 77 -6.09 6.91 -3.88
N PHE A 78 -5.99 7.66 -4.97
CA PHE A 78 -6.83 7.49 -6.15
C PHE A 78 -6.77 6.05 -6.67
N ARG A 79 -7.89 5.52 -7.22
CA ARG A 79 -8.03 4.13 -7.68
C ARG A 79 -6.92 3.66 -8.62
N ALA A 80 -6.48 4.49 -9.55
CA ALA A 80 -5.39 4.18 -10.46
C ALA A 80 -4.08 3.95 -9.68
N ALA A 81 -3.79 4.83 -8.72
CA ALA A 81 -2.62 4.75 -7.87
C ALA A 81 -2.67 3.58 -6.87
N ALA A 82 -3.86 3.16 -6.43
CA ALA A 82 -3.99 2.00 -5.54
C ALA A 82 -3.50 0.70 -6.19
N ASN A 83 -3.62 0.56 -7.51
CA ASN A 83 -3.13 -0.59 -8.28
C ASN A 83 -1.81 -0.32 -9.00
N ALA A 84 -1.17 0.82 -8.75
CA ALA A 84 0.13 1.13 -9.31
C ALA A 84 1.21 0.21 -8.72
N ILE A 85 2.16 -0.20 -9.54
CA ILE A 85 3.19 -1.20 -9.19
C ILE A 85 3.98 -0.79 -7.95
N TRP A 86 4.27 0.50 -7.83
CA TRP A 86 4.98 1.08 -6.67
C TRP A 86 4.16 1.08 -5.36
N ASN A 87 2.86 0.82 -5.42
CA ASN A 87 1.98 0.69 -4.23
C ASN A 87 1.62 -0.78 -3.92
N LEU A 88 2.16 -1.73 -4.66
CA LEU A 88 1.83 -3.14 -4.48
C LEU A 88 2.98 -3.89 -3.80
N SER A 89 2.65 -4.86 -2.95
CA SER A 89 3.62 -5.78 -2.35
C SER A 89 3.16 -7.22 -2.47
N LEU A 90 4.12 -8.14 -2.66
CA LEU A 90 3.92 -9.58 -2.63
C LEU A 90 4.10 -10.10 -1.20
N LEU A 91 3.05 -10.67 -0.62
CA LEU A 91 3.04 -11.15 0.76
C LEU A 91 2.63 -12.62 0.83
N CYS A 92 3.22 -13.38 1.75
CA CYS A 92 2.79 -14.73 2.07
C CYS A 92 1.46 -14.72 2.82
N GLY A 93 0.61 -15.72 2.56
CA GLY A 93 -0.79 -15.76 2.99
C GLY A 93 -1.73 -15.08 1.98
N SER A 94 -3.03 -15.27 2.14
CA SER A 94 -4.07 -14.70 1.28
C SER A 94 -5.40 -14.59 2.01
N ALA A 95 -6.38 -13.95 1.40
CA ALA A 95 -7.74 -13.88 1.94
C ALA A 95 -8.40 -15.28 2.11
N ALA A 96 -8.11 -16.21 1.20
CA ALA A 96 -8.61 -17.58 1.28
C ALA A 96 -7.83 -18.46 2.28
N SER A 97 -6.60 -18.09 2.60
CA SER A 97 -5.74 -18.76 3.58
C SER A 97 -5.03 -17.71 4.42
N PRO A 98 -5.75 -17.12 5.39
CA PRO A 98 -5.21 -16.05 6.22
C PRO A 98 -3.99 -16.52 7.02
N GLY A 99 -2.90 -15.74 6.98
CA GLY A 99 -1.67 -16.05 7.70
C GLY A 99 -0.50 -15.20 7.22
N GLY A 100 0.64 -15.36 7.86
CA GLY A 100 1.89 -14.71 7.48
C GLY A 100 1.81 -13.19 7.43
N CYS A 101 2.58 -12.60 6.51
CA CYS A 101 2.64 -11.14 6.38
C CYS A 101 1.36 -10.52 5.82
N TYR A 102 0.57 -11.29 5.07
CA TYR A 102 -0.75 -10.84 4.63
C TYR A 102 -1.68 -10.58 5.82
N LEU A 103 -1.72 -11.47 6.82
CA LEU A 103 -2.55 -11.29 8.00
C LEU A 103 -2.11 -10.07 8.83
N LEU A 104 -0.81 -9.86 9.01
CA LEU A 104 -0.30 -8.66 9.69
C LEU A 104 -0.77 -7.38 8.99
N ARG A 105 -0.72 -7.36 7.67
CA ARG A 105 -1.19 -6.23 6.86
C ARG A 105 -2.69 -6.01 7.02
N GLU A 106 -3.53 -7.05 6.97
CA GLU A 106 -4.99 -6.95 7.13
C GLU A 106 -5.40 -6.48 8.52
N GLN A 107 -4.67 -6.89 9.54
CA GLN A 107 -4.88 -6.47 10.93
C GLN A 107 -4.33 -5.07 11.22
N ARG A 108 -3.65 -4.44 10.24
CA ARG A 108 -2.98 -3.14 10.41
C ARG A 108 -2.01 -3.15 11.59
N ASP A 109 -1.32 -4.28 11.75
CA ASP A 109 -0.33 -4.47 12.80
C ASP A 109 0.77 -3.40 12.68
N PRO A 110 1.21 -2.78 13.79
CA PRO A 110 2.31 -1.81 13.77
C PRO A 110 3.56 -2.35 13.06
N ALA A 111 3.87 -3.64 13.22
CA ALA A 111 4.99 -4.27 12.52
C ALA A 111 4.79 -4.30 10.98
N ALA A 112 3.56 -4.30 10.48
CA ALA A 112 3.31 -4.18 9.04
C ALA A 112 3.60 -2.76 8.53
N HIS A 113 3.30 -1.74 9.35
CA HIS A 113 3.64 -0.35 9.06
C HIS A 113 5.16 -0.14 9.08
N ASP A 114 5.86 -0.59 10.13
CA ASP A 114 7.31 -0.49 10.25
C ASP A 114 8.05 -1.18 9.09
N ARG A 115 7.45 -2.24 8.53
CA ARG A 115 7.98 -2.93 7.34
C ARG A 115 7.59 -2.28 6.03
N GLY A 116 6.77 -1.23 6.06
CA GLY A 116 6.27 -0.53 4.88
C GLY A 116 5.34 -1.36 3.98
N ILE A 117 4.76 -2.46 4.48
CA ILE A 117 3.81 -3.31 3.72
C ILE A 117 2.35 -2.89 3.93
N TRP A 118 2.10 -2.04 4.90
CA TRP A 118 0.85 -1.32 5.12
C TRP A 118 1.18 0.13 5.47
N LEU A 119 0.46 1.09 4.92
CA LEU A 119 0.69 2.52 5.10
C LEU A 119 -0.63 3.23 5.41
N TRP A 120 -0.54 4.32 6.14
CA TRP A 120 -1.67 5.20 6.39
C TRP A 120 -2.15 5.86 5.08
N PRO A 121 -3.45 6.23 4.97
CA PRO A 121 -4.00 6.84 3.76
C PRO A 121 -3.32 8.14 3.31
N TRP A 122 -2.69 8.86 4.23
CA TRP A 122 -1.99 10.12 3.95
C TRP A 122 -0.51 9.96 3.65
N GLU A 123 0.05 8.76 3.80
CA GLU A 123 1.44 8.50 3.46
C GLU A 123 1.62 8.29 1.96
N ASN A 124 2.69 8.85 1.43
CA ASN A 124 3.03 8.64 0.03
C ASN A 124 3.87 7.35 -0.13
N PRO A 125 3.32 6.28 -0.71
CA PRO A 125 4.05 5.01 -0.84
C PRO A 125 5.29 5.08 -1.72
N ARG A 126 5.49 6.16 -2.50
CA ARG A 126 6.75 6.39 -3.22
C ARG A 126 7.88 6.87 -2.31
N LEU A 127 7.54 7.51 -1.19
CA LEU A 127 8.51 8.09 -0.26
C LEU A 127 8.79 7.18 0.95
N VAL A 128 7.90 6.23 1.22
CA VAL A 128 8.06 5.27 2.33
C VAL A 128 8.65 3.97 1.79
N PRO A 129 9.80 3.50 2.27
CA PRO A 129 10.43 2.27 1.79
C PRO A 129 9.66 1.02 2.24
N VAL A 130 9.85 -0.07 1.50
CA VAL A 130 9.59 -1.44 1.99
C VAL A 130 10.87 -1.95 2.63
N GLN A 131 10.74 -2.54 3.81
CA GLN A 131 11.86 -3.15 4.54
C GLN A 131 12.00 -4.62 4.12
N LEU A 132 12.77 -4.89 3.08
CA LEU A 132 13.01 -6.26 2.60
C LEU A 132 13.71 -7.09 3.66
N PHE A 133 13.34 -8.36 3.72
CA PHE A 133 14.01 -9.34 4.58
C PHE A 133 15.41 -9.63 4.06
N ASP A 134 16.40 -9.55 4.94
CA ASP A 134 17.77 -10.02 4.71
C ASP A 134 18.08 -11.15 5.71
N PRO A 135 18.35 -12.38 5.25
CA PRO A 135 18.69 -13.49 6.15
C PRO A 135 20.03 -13.31 6.85
N ALA A 136 20.91 -12.46 6.32
CA ALA A 136 22.26 -12.24 6.83
C ALA A 136 22.37 -11.02 7.76
N GLY A 137 21.32 -10.22 7.89
CA GLY A 137 21.43 -8.98 8.64
C GLY A 137 20.14 -8.20 8.83
N PRO A 138 20.27 -6.91 9.08
CA PRO A 138 19.11 -6.02 9.22
C PRO A 138 18.34 -5.90 7.90
N ARG A 139 17.07 -5.55 8.02
CA ARG A 139 16.21 -5.31 6.86
C ARG A 139 16.78 -4.22 5.95
N ILE A 140 16.51 -4.35 4.66
CA ILE A 140 17.02 -3.44 3.63
C ILE A 140 15.88 -2.53 3.20
N PRO A 141 15.99 -1.21 3.40
CA PRO A 141 15.02 -0.28 2.87
C PRO A 141 15.15 -0.20 1.35
N VAL A 142 14.03 -0.35 0.64
CA VAL A 142 13.94 -0.18 -0.82
C VAL A 142 12.70 0.61 -1.17
N TRP A 143 12.78 1.42 -2.21
CA TRP A 143 11.64 2.15 -2.75
C TRP A 143 11.13 1.45 -4.01
N LEU A 144 9.83 1.39 -4.15
CA LEU A 144 9.18 0.73 -5.28
C LEU A 144 8.96 1.77 -6.38
N ASN A 145 9.41 1.47 -7.60
CA ASN A 145 9.31 2.38 -8.74
C ASN A 145 8.24 1.99 -9.77
N ASP A 146 8.10 2.78 -10.83
CA ASP A 146 7.10 2.58 -11.89
C ASP A 146 7.44 1.42 -12.82
N GLU A 147 8.72 1.06 -12.94
CA GLU A 147 9.20 -0.06 -13.74
C GLU A 147 8.90 -1.41 -13.08
N GLY A 148 8.55 -1.40 -11.79
CA GLY A 148 8.31 -2.60 -11.00
C GLY A 148 9.58 -3.23 -10.49
N THR A 149 10.60 -2.41 -10.26
CA THR A 149 11.89 -2.79 -9.65
C THR A 149 12.06 -2.11 -8.29
N TYR A 150 13.22 -2.31 -7.68
CA TYR A 150 13.60 -1.67 -6.43
C TYR A 150 14.63 -0.57 -6.69
N ASP A 151 14.41 0.59 -6.07
CA ASP A 151 15.41 1.63 -5.93
C ASP A 151 16.02 1.51 -4.52
N PHE A 152 17.34 1.55 -4.45
CA PHE A 152 18.08 1.43 -3.19
C PHE A 152 18.52 2.78 -2.65
N GLU A 153 18.31 3.82 -3.43
CA GLU A 153 18.51 5.22 -3.03
C GLU A 153 17.16 5.86 -2.74
N ALA A 154 17.13 6.64 -1.66
CA ALA A 154 15.93 7.36 -1.27
C ALA A 154 15.55 8.39 -2.34
N PRO A 155 14.31 8.42 -2.82
CA PRO A 155 13.88 9.46 -3.75
C PRO A 155 13.86 10.83 -3.07
N ALA A 156 13.93 11.89 -3.87
CA ALA A 156 13.84 13.25 -3.36
C ALA A 156 12.56 13.44 -2.52
N GLY A 157 12.72 13.99 -1.32
CA GLY A 157 11.64 14.19 -0.37
C GLY A 157 11.31 12.99 0.53
N ALA A 158 12.03 11.88 0.39
CA ALA A 158 11.92 10.80 1.37
C ALA A 158 12.47 11.24 2.74
N PRO A 159 11.90 10.71 3.85
CA PRO A 159 12.45 10.95 5.18
C PRO A 159 13.91 10.52 5.27
N ALA A 160 14.75 11.32 5.90
CA ALA A 160 16.18 11.06 6.01
C ALA A 160 16.51 9.75 6.75
N ASP A 161 15.67 9.38 7.72
CA ASP A 161 15.79 8.15 8.49
C ASP A 161 14.41 7.45 8.55
N PRO A 162 14.09 6.59 7.57
CA PRO A 162 12.91 5.75 7.70
C PRO A 162 13.10 4.78 8.87
N PRO A 163 12.02 4.48 9.64
CA PRO A 163 12.08 3.56 10.76
C PRO A 163 12.75 2.23 10.35
N GLY A 164 13.80 1.82 11.08
CA GLY A 164 14.53 0.56 10.85
C GLY A 164 15.64 0.59 9.79
N ALA A 165 15.98 1.74 9.22
CA ALA A 165 17.05 1.87 8.24
C ALA A 165 18.45 1.78 8.89
N HIS A 166 19.02 0.58 8.92
CA HIS A 166 20.46 0.43 9.13
C HIS A 166 21.15 0.48 7.76
N ARG A 167 22.02 1.47 7.55
CA ARG A 167 22.74 1.69 6.30
C ARG A 167 23.71 0.53 6.04
N ARG A 168 23.39 -0.34 5.07
CA ARG A 168 24.38 -1.21 4.41
C ARG A 168 24.43 -0.82 2.94
N SER A 169 25.63 -0.80 2.36
CA SER A 169 25.82 -0.49 0.95
C SER A 169 25.37 -1.67 0.07
N TRP A 170 24.71 -1.37 -1.04
CA TRP A 170 24.22 -2.33 -2.03
C TRP A 170 25.26 -3.33 -2.57
N PRO A 171 26.54 -2.97 -2.80
CA PRO A 171 27.55 -3.90 -3.29
C PRO A 171 27.72 -5.15 -2.44
N ASP A 172 27.49 -5.04 -1.13
CA ASP A 172 27.68 -6.18 -0.21
C ASP A 172 26.53 -7.19 -0.27
N LEU A 173 25.36 -6.78 -0.75
CA LEU A 173 24.14 -7.58 -0.76
C LEU A 173 24.00 -8.45 -2.04
N VAL A 174 24.51 -7.97 -3.17
CA VAL A 174 24.49 -8.70 -4.45
C VAL A 174 25.45 -9.89 -4.40
N ARG A 175 26.58 -9.75 -3.73
CA ARG A 175 27.58 -10.83 -3.61
C ARG A 175 27.05 -12.04 -2.85
N THR A 176 26.21 -11.86 -1.85
CA THR A 176 25.71 -12.96 -1.00
C THR A 176 24.62 -13.78 -1.69
N ARG A 177 23.85 -13.19 -2.63
CA ARG A 177 22.75 -13.89 -3.32
C ARG A 177 23.19 -14.68 -4.56
N LEU A 178 24.38 -14.43 -5.10
CA LEU A 178 24.90 -15.13 -6.28
C LEU A 178 25.77 -16.34 -5.94
N VAL A 179 26.01 -16.64 -4.67
CA VAL A 179 26.92 -17.71 -4.21
C VAL A 179 26.17 -18.78 -3.38
N SER A 180 24.84 -18.69 -3.28
CA SER A 180 23.97 -19.73 -2.71
C SER A 180 23.09 -20.28 -3.82
#